data_3aaa48c4bcb471f33b8c205c1f753837
#
_entry.id   3aaa48c4bcb471f33b8c205c1f753837
#
_cell.length_a   1.000
_cell.length_b   1.000
_cell.length_c   1.000
_cell.angle_alpha   90.00
_cell.angle_beta   90.00
_cell.angle_gamma   90.00
#
_symmetry.space_group_name_H-M   'P 1'
#
loop_
_entity.id
_entity.type
_entity.pdbx_description
1 polymer ?
#
loop_
_entity_poly.entity_id
_entity_poly.type
_entity_poly.pdbx_seq_one_letter_code
_entity_poly.pdbx_strand_id
1 'polypeptide(L)'
;ADSSADFRLLHQRTKQLKAAMPEDPLHYGCYLPNFTGKCFACGKCEKACRAGALKLEDLPDGQTRVVITPWKCSECGVCVASCSNHGIDGMKLRQLTTLGPVSIYKCTKTFCADCGKPIAPGSAEGICSVCRIKRRTKQRQEEAAARAKERIAEREARKAEEAAKSAAAELAAENAAAQAETAAAPVSAAAETTPVVAVQTEPLLKKD
;
A
#
# COMPACT_ATOMS: atom_id res chain seq x y z
N ALA A 1 2.93 -35.87 27.05
CA ALA A 1 3.03 -37.05 26.20
C ALA A 1 3.93 -36.69 25.02
N ASP A 2 5.05 -37.38 24.89
CA ASP A 2 6.09 -37.13 23.88
C ASP A 2 5.59 -37.56 22.50
N SER A 3 5.01 -36.65 21.77
CA SER A 3 4.51 -36.90 20.42
C SER A 3 5.62 -37.37 19.44
N SER A 4 6.88 -37.11 19.76
CA SER A 4 8.02 -37.55 18.95
C SER A 4 8.32 -39.05 19.05
N ALA A 5 8.04 -39.66 20.21
CA ALA A 5 8.21 -41.10 20.41
C ALA A 5 7.15 -41.90 19.68
N ASP A 6 5.90 -41.42 19.68
CA ASP A 6 4.79 -42.03 18.98
C ASP A 6 4.98 -42.02 17.46
N PHE A 7 5.56 -40.94 16.92
CA PHE A 7 5.91 -40.87 15.50
C PHE A 7 7.02 -41.85 15.09
N ARG A 8 8.01 -42.07 15.94
CA ARG A 8 9.07 -43.08 15.68
C ARG A 8 8.51 -44.48 15.67
N LEU A 9 7.61 -44.78 16.61
CA LEU A 9 6.94 -46.10 16.67
C LEU A 9 6.05 -46.32 15.44
N LEU A 10 5.28 -45.36 15.02
CA LEU A 10 4.49 -45.43 13.79
C LEU A 10 5.37 -45.64 12.56
N HIS A 11 6.48 -44.90 12.48
CA HIS A 11 7.43 -45.07 11.38
C HIS A 11 8.05 -46.49 11.35
N GLN A 12 8.46 -47.02 12.50
CA GLN A 12 8.99 -48.38 12.60
C GLN A 12 7.95 -49.42 12.23
N ARG A 13 6.70 -49.30 12.73
CA ARG A 13 5.60 -50.20 12.37
C ARG A 13 5.27 -50.14 10.89
N THR A 14 5.22 -48.93 10.30
CA THR A 14 4.99 -48.79 8.86
C THR A 14 6.11 -49.42 8.03
N LYS A 15 7.36 -49.29 8.46
CA LYS A 15 8.52 -49.90 7.80
C LYS A 15 8.50 -51.44 7.92
N GLN A 16 8.10 -51.95 9.08
CA GLN A 16 7.94 -53.41 9.30
C GLN A 16 6.78 -53.99 8.48
N LEU A 17 5.63 -53.30 8.46
CA LEU A 17 4.49 -53.67 7.63
C LEU A 17 4.85 -53.68 6.15
N LYS A 18 5.59 -52.69 5.67
CA LYS A 18 6.02 -52.60 4.27
C LYS A 18 7.00 -53.73 3.88
N ALA A 19 7.83 -54.20 4.82
CA ALA A 19 8.75 -55.33 4.60
C ALA A 19 8.05 -56.68 4.63
N ALA A 20 6.87 -56.79 5.26
CA ALA A 20 6.11 -58.03 5.42
C ALA A 20 4.99 -58.21 4.35
N MET A 21 4.83 -57.27 3.43
CA MET A 21 3.69 -57.29 2.48
C MET A 21 4.09 -57.77 1.11
N PRO A 22 3.23 -58.55 0.43
CA PRO A 22 3.47 -59.02 -0.94
C PRO A 22 3.49 -57.83 -1.94
N GLU A 23 4.06 -58.02 -3.12
CA GLU A 23 4.38 -57.03 -4.16
C GLU A 23 3.17 -56.25 -4.76
N ASP A 24 1.95 -56.50 -4.31
CA ASP A 24 0.78 -55.75 -4.74
C ASP A 24 0.81 -54.31 -4.19
N PRO A 25 0.56 -53.29 -5.01
CA PRO A 25 0.60 -51.90 -4.59
C PRO A 25 -0.53 -51.62 -3.60
N LEU A 26 -0.17 -51.64 -2.32
CA LEU A 26 -1.12 -51.24 -1.27
C LEU A 26 -1.48 -49.76 -1.37
N HIS A 27 -2.75 -49.52 -1.40
CA HIS A 27 -3.29 -48.20 -1.35
C HIS A 27 -3.52 -47.76 0.11
N TYR A 28 -2.77 -46.75 0.53
CA TYR A 28 -2.93 -46.15 1.87
C TYR A 28 -3.92 -44.98 1.80
N GLY A 29 -5.00 -45.07 2.51
CA GLY A 29 -5.94 -43.96 2.69
C GLY A 29 -5.38 -42.97 3.71
N CYS A 30 -5.09 -41.75 3.29
CA CYS A 30 -4.61 -40.66 4.15
C CYS A 30 -5.44 -39.40 3.91
N TYR A 31 -5.81 -38.70 4.99
CA TYR A 31 -6.39 -37.36 4.88
C TYR A 31 -5.28 -36.33 4.69
N LEU A 32 -5.19 -35.76 3.51
CA LEU A 32 -4.16 -34.81 3.14
C LEU A 32 -4.76 -33.45 2.83
N PRO A 33 -4.01 -32.33 3.06
CA PRO A 33 -4.47 -30.99 2.74
C PRO A 33 -4.74 -30.88 1.23
N ASN A 34 -5.92 -30.35 0.89
CA ASN A 34 -6.34 -30.13 -0.48
C ASN A 34 -6.00 -28.70 -0.92
N PHE A 35 -4.99 -28.58 -1.78
CA PHE A 35 -4.53 -27.29 -2.28
C PHE A 35 -5.40 -26.82 -3.45
N THR A 36 -5.72 -25.53 -3.46
CA THR A 36 -6.48 -24.85 -4.52
C THR A 36 -5.57 -23.95 -5.34
N GLY A 37 -6.06 -23.47 -6.49
CA GLY A 37 -5.35 -22.51 -7.34
C GLY A 37 -5.02 -21.17 -6.67
N LYS A 38 -5.53 -20.92 -5.46
CA LYS A 38 -5.23 -19.71 -4.67
C LYS A 38 -3.91 -19.82 -3.88
N CYS A 39 -3.28 -20.98 -3.83
CA CYS A 39 -2.01 -21.19 -3.16
C CYS A 39 -0.88 -20.58 -3.98
N PHE A 40 -0.05 -19.74 -3.34
CA PHE A 40 1.14 -19.09 -3.92
C PHE A 40 2.43 -19.44 -3.17
N ALA A 41 2.47 -20.58 -2.51
CA ALA A 41 3.65 -21.09 -1.80
C ALA A 41 4.27 -20.11 -0.78
N CYS A 42 3.46 -19.45 0.04
CA CYS A 42 3.93 -18.48 1.05
C CYS A 42 4.67 -19.12 2.24
N GLY A 43 4.70 -20.44 2.37
CA GLY A 43 5.42 -21.18 3.40
C GLY A 43 4.75 -21.22 4.77
N LYS A 44 3.58 -20.60 4.98
CA LYS A 44 2.91 -20.61 6.29
C LYS A 44 2.52 -22.01 6.77
N CYS A 45 1.99 -22.84 5.87
CA CYS A 45 1.59 -24.22 6.19
C CYS A 45 2.80 -25.11 6.55
N GLU A 46 3.94 -24.89 5.91
CA GLU A 46 5.20 -25.57 6.24
C GLU A 46 5.66 -25.20 7.66
N LYS A 47 5.71 -23.91 7.98
CA LYS A 47 6.11 -23.41 9.31
C LYS A 47 5.14 -23.81 10.40
N ALA A 48 3.85 -23.92 10.10
CA ALA A 48 2.82 -24.33 11.05
C ALA A 48 2.79 -25.84 11.31
N CYS A 49 3.38 -26.64 10.44
CA CYS A 49 3.40 -28.09 10.54
C CYS A 49 4.43 -28.54 11.59
N ARG A 50 4.00 -28.78 12.83
CA ARG A 50 4.88 -29.24 13.92
C ARG A 50 5.54 -30.59 13.63
N ALA A 51 4.85 -31.48 12.88
CA ALA A 51 5.36 -32.78 12.49
C ALA A 51 6.38 -32.70 11.34
N GLY A 52 6.57 -31.55 10.71
CA GLY A 52 7.44 -31.39 9.56
C GLY A 52 7.01 -32.22 8.36
N ALA A 53 5.72 -32.54 8.26
CA ALA A 53 5.16 -33.36 7.18
C ALA A 53 5.09 -32.60 5.86
N LEU A 54 4.89 -31.27 5.90
CA LEU A 54 4.81 -30.40 4.72
C LEU A 54 6.15 -29.70 4.48
N LYS A 55 6.59 -29.71 3.22
CA LYS A 55 7.77 -28.97 2.76
C LYS A 55 7.48 -28.30 1.42
N LEU A 56 8.06 -27.12 1.24
CA LEU A 56 8.06 -26.42 -0.03
C LEU A 56 9.44 -26.57 -0.67
N GLU A 57 9.46 -27.02 -1.91
CA GLU A 57 10.69 -27.22 -2.67
C GLU A 57 10.62 -26.37 -3.95
N ASP A 58 11.60 -25.52 -4.14
CA ASP A 58 11.73 -24.73 -5.36
C ASP A 58 12.35 -25.58 -6.46
N LEU A 59 11.73 -25.54 -7.63
CA LEU A 59 12.14 -26.28 -8.81
C LEU A 59 12.99 -25.38 -9.73
N PRO A 60 13.87 -25.97 -10.56
CA PRO A 60 14.72 -25.21 -11.49
C PRO A 60 13.93 -24.37 -12.52
N ASP A 61 12.68 -24.74 -12.78
CA ASP A 61 11.76 -24.06 -13.69
C ASP A 61 11.08 -22.82 -13.09
N GLY A 62 11.50 -22.38 -11.90
CA GLY A 62 10.90 -21.25 -11.18
C GLY A 62 9.56 -21.59 -10.52
N GLN A 63 9.12 -22.82 -10.58
CA GLN A 63 7.95 -23.29 -9.86
C GLN A 63 8.32 -23.75 -8.46
N THR A 64 7.32 -23.83 -7.59
CA THR A 64 7.45 -24.41 -6.26
C THR A 64 6.48 -25.58 -6.14
N ARG A 65 6.97 -26.71 -5.69
CA ARG A 65 6.12 -27.84 -5.37
C ARG A 65 5.91 -27.95 -3.86
N VAL A 66 4.73 -28.35 -3.48
CA VAL A 66 4.40 -28.70 -2.11
C VAL A 66 4.52 -30.20 -1.98
N VAL A 67 5.43 -30.64 -1.14
CA VAL A 67 5.69 -32.04 -0.85
C VAL A 67 5.13 -32.35 0.54
N ILE A 68 4.38 -33.44 0.65
CA ILE A 68 3.94 -33.97 1.93
C ILE A 68 4.56 -35.35 2.15
N THR A 69 4.90 -35.63 3.39
CA THR A 69 5.31 -36.94 3.84
C THR A 69 4.18 -37.56 4.69
N PRO A 70 3.30 -38.39 4.10
CA PRO A 70 2.08 -38.87 4.73
C PRO A 70 2.29 -39.53 6.08
N TRP A 71 3.34 -40.36 6.22
CA TRP A 71 3.61 -41.04 7.48
C TRP A 71 3.96 -40.07 8.65
N LYS A 72 4.34 -38.80 8.36
CA LYS A 72 4.56 -37.76 9.37
C LYS A 72 3.30 -36.97 9.68
N CYS A 73 2.32 -37.02 8.78
CA CYS A 73 1.11 -36.20 8.92
C CYS A 73 0.20 -36.81 10.00
N SER A 74 -0.09 -36.01 11.03
CA SER A 74 -1.04 -36.36 12.09
C SER A 74 -2.48 -35.97 11.77
N GLU A 75 -2.76 -35.53 10.56
CA GLU A 75 -4.11 -35.11 10.10
C GLU A 75 -4.76 -34.01 10.98
N CYS A 76 -3.96 -33.23 11.70
CA CYS A 76 -4.41 -32.25 12.68
C CYS A 76 -5.09 -30.99 12.11
N GLY A 77 -5.04 -30.77 10.78
CA GLY A 77 -5.69 -29.64 10.11
C GLY A 77 -5.05 -28.26 10.35
N VAL A 78 -3.95 -28.16 11.12
CA VAL A 78 -3.29 -26.87 11.42
C VAL A 78 -2.83 -26.16 10.15
N CYS A 79 -2.41 -26.88 9.13
CA CYS A 79 -2.02 -26.31 7.83
C CYS A 79 -3.20 -25.63 7.12
N VAL A 80 -4.43 -26.14 7.29
CA VAL A 80 -5.66 -25.54 6.77
C VAL A 80 -5.97 -24.25 7.54
N ALA A 81 -5.97 -24.32 8.88
CA ALA A 81 -6.29 -23.18 9.74
C ALA A 81 -5.29 -22.02 9.58
N SER A 82 -4.00 -22.33 9.35
CA SER A 82 -2.96 -21.29 9.16
C SER A 82 -2.92 -20.68 7.76
N CYS A 83 -3.73 -21.19 6.82
CA CYS A 83 -3.77 -20.70 5.44
C CYS A 83 -4.64 -19.43 5.31
N SER A 84 -4.02 -18.26 5.49
CA SER A 84 -4.73 -16.97 5.42
C SER A 84 -5.32 -16.63 4.04
N ASN A 85 -4.89 -17.31 2.98
CA ASN A 85 -5.36 -17.07 1.61
C ASN A 85 -6.36 -18.12 1.11
N HIS A 86 -6.81 -19.00 2.00
CA HIS A 86 -7.69 -20.09 1.61
C HIS A 86 -7.17 -20.91 0.41
N GLY A 87 -5.83 -21.02 0.31
CA GLY A 87 -5.18 -21.86 -0.69
C GLY A 87 -5.23 -23.35 -0.33
N ILE A 88 -5.74 -23.69 0.87
CA ILE A 88 -6.07 -25.04 1.32
C ILE A 88 -7.53 -24.98 1.77
N ASP A 89 -8.40 -25.75 1.12
CA ASP A 89 -9.85 -25.72 1.39
C ASP A 89 -10.31 -26.82 2.37
N GLY A 90 -9.38 -27.63 2.89
CA GLY A 90 -9.67 -28.68 3.87
C GLY A 90 -8.73 -29.86 3.75
N MET A 91 -9.11 -30.95 4.40
CA MET A 91 -8.43 -32.22 4.33
C MET A 91 -9.26 -33.15 3.45
N LYS A 92 -8.60 -33.82 2.49
CA LYS A 92 -9.25 -34.77 1.59
C LYS A 92 -8.61 -36.15 1.72
N LEU A 93 -9.44 -37.19 1.75
CA LEU A 93 -8.97 -38.57 1.67
C LEU A 93 -8.33 -38.79 0.31
N ARG A 94 -7.09 -39.23 0.31
CA ARG A 94 -6.33 -39.63 -0.88
C ARG A 94 -5.80 -41.04 -0.70
N GLN A 95 -5.89 -41.85 -1.75
CA GLN A 95 -5.25 -43.15 -1.81
C GLN A 95 -3.85 -42.97 -2.40
N LEU A 96 -2.87 -43.43 -1.69
CA LEU A 96 -1.46 -43.31 -2.03
C LEU A 96 -0.82 -44.69 -2.14
N THR A 97 0.07 -44.86 -3.09
CA THR A 97 0.89 -46.08 -3.25
C THR A 97 2.14 -46.02 -2.39
N THR A 98 2.45 -44.89 -1.79
CA THR A 98 3.62 -44.71 -0.92
C THR A 98 3.30 -43.79 0.25
N LEU A 99 3.90 -44.06 1.40
CA LEU A 99 3.88 -43.15 2.57
C LEU A 99 5.10 -42.23 2.64
N GLY A 100 6.00 -42.36 1.66
CA GLY A 100 7.14 -41.45 1.49
C GLY A 100 6.74 -40.04 1.03
N PRO A 101 7.72 -39.17 0.74
CA PRO A 101 7.43 -37.83 0.24
C PRO A 101 6.69 -37.84 -1.09
N VAL A 102 5.55 -37.17 -1.16
CA VAL A 102 4.70 -37.09 -2.35
C VAL A 102 4.44 -35.62 -2.69
N SER A 103 4.59 -35.25 -3.96
CA SER A 103 4.21 -33.95 -4.45
C SER A 103 2.70 -33.87 -4.59
N ILE A 104 2.06 -32.97 -3.85
CA ILE A 104 0.59 -32.83 -3.83
C ILE A 104 0.10 -31.60 -4.58
N TYR A 105 0.97 -30.61 -4.78
CA TYR A 105 0.61 -29.38 -5.47
C TYR A 105 1.84 -28.70 -6.08
N LYS A 106 1.65 -27.99 -7.20
CA LYS A 106 2.66 -27.13 -7.84
C LYS A 106 2.07 -25.78 -8.13
N CYS A 107 2.85 -24.73 -7.92
CA CYS A 107 2.46 -23.35 -8.23
C CYS A 107 3.68 -22.50 -8.60
N THR A 108 3.44 -21.41 -9.31
CA THR A 108 4.47 -20.41 -9.60
C THR A 108 4.46 -19.37 -8.50
N LYS A 109 5.62 -19.05 -7.91
CA LYS A 109 5.77 -17.95 -6.97
C LYS A 109 5.76 -16.63 -7.72
N THR A 110 4.90 -15.73 -7.31
CA THR A 110 4.97 -14.32 -7.69
C THR A 110 5.44 -13.52 -6.50
N PHE A 111 6.31 -12.53 -6.74
CA PHE A 111 6.90 -11.74 -5.67
C PHE A 111 6.44 -10.29 -5.76
N CYS A 112 6.30 -9.67 -4.59
CA CYS A 112 5.99 -8.25 -4.49
C CYS A 112 7.14 -7.41 -5.04
N ALA A 113 6.85 -6.49 -5.96
CA ALA A 113 7.84 -5.60 -6.55
C ALA A 113 8.57 -4.71 -5.51
N ASP A 114 7.90 -4.35 -4.39
CA ASP A 114 8.46 -3.46 -3.38
C ASP A 114 9.26 -4.16 -2.29
N CYS A 115 8.81 -5.33 -1.81
CA CYS A 115 9.40 -5.98 -0.63
C CYS A 115 9.87 -7.41 -0.88
N GLY A 116 9.76 -7.95 -2.10
CA GLY A 116 10.20 -9.29 -2.46
C GLY A 116 9.45 -10.44 -1.75
N LYS A 117 8.38 -10.17 -1.02
CA LYS A 117 7.59 -11.23 -0.37
C LYS A 117 6.69 -11.93 -1.39
N PRO A 118 6.46 -13.24 -1.25
CA PRO A 118 5.55 -13.96 -2.13
C PRO A 118 4.12 -13.41 -1.99
N ILE A 119 3.44 -13.24 -3.11
CA ILE A 119 2.08 -12.70 -3.23
C ILE A 119 1.18 -13.63 -4.02
N ALA A 120 -0.12 -13.51 -3.82
CA ALA A 120 -1.10 -14.26 -4.59
C ALA A 120 -1.04 -13.89 -6.07
N PRO A 121 -1.17 -14.85 -6.99
CA PRO A 121 -1.29 -14.58 -8.42
C PRO A 121 -2.51 -13.68 -8.66
N GLY A 122 -2.37 -12.71 -9.54
CA GLY A 122 -3.43 -11.74 -9.82
C GLY A 122 -3.55 -10.61 -8.80
N SER A 123 -2.57 -10.46 -7.87
CA SER A 123 -2.51 -9.28 -7.00
C SER A 123 -2.40 -8.01 -7.84
N ALA A 124 -3.29 -7.04 -7.58
CA ALA A 124 -3.29 -5.77 -8.29
C ALA A 124 -1.90 -5.10 -8.20
N GLU A 125 -1.39 -4.64 -9.33
CA GLU A 125 -0.09 -3.93 -9.46
C GLU A 125 1.14 -4.78 -9.08
N GLY A 126 1.04 -6.10 -8.92
CA GLY A 126 2.17 -6.93 -8.50
C GLY A 126 2.72 -6.59 -7.11
N ILE A 127 1.91 -6.00 -6.24
CA ILE A 127 2.31 -5.49 -4.93
C ILE A 127 1.48 -6.14 -3.83
N CYS A 128 2.12 -6.49 -2.70
CA CYS A 128 1.41 -7.06 -1.56
C CYS A 128 0.50 -6.00 -0.86
N SER A 129 -0.50 -6.47 -0.13
CA SER A 129 -1.45 -5.60 0.60
C SER A 129 -0.76 -4.62 1.53
N VAL A 130 0.31 -5.03 2.21
CA VAL A 130 1.07 -4.18 3.13
C VAL A 130 1.77 -3.04 2.39
N CYS A 131 2.46 -3.34 1.28
CA CYS A 131 3.14 -2.32 0.47
C CYS A 131 2.12 -1.37 -0.18
N ARG A 132 0.98 -1.87 -0.64
CA ARG A 132 -0.11 -1.04 -1.15
C ARG A 132 -0.66 -0.08 -0.11
N ILE A 133 -0.86 -0.55 1.14
CA ILE A 133 -1.26 0.32 2.24
C ILE A 133 -0.19 1.39 2.51
N LYS A 134 1.10 1.00 2.57
CA LYS A 134 2.20 1.96 2.77
C LYS A 134 2.25 3.03 1.68
N ARG A 135 2.11 2.65 0.40
CA ARG A 135 2.05 3.61 -0.71
C ARG A 135 0.87 4.58 -0.57
N ARG A 136 -0.33 4.07 -0.27
CA ARG A 136 -1.51 4.90 -0.04
C ARG A 136 -1.35 5.86 1.15
N THR A 137 -0.76 5.38 2.24
CA THR A 137 -0.52 6.22 3.42
C THR A 137 0.46 7.35 3.09
N LYS A 138 1.56 7.01 2.38
CA LYS A 138 2.55 8.00 1.94
C LYS A 138 1.91 9.05 1.03
N GLN A 139 1.15 8.61 0.04
CA GLN A 139 0.43 9.53 -0.87
C GLN A 139 -0.52 10.47 -0.12
N ARG A 140 -1.32 9.93 0.81
CA ARG A 140 -2.20 10.77 1.65
C ARG A 140 -1.44 11.78 2.51
N GLN A 141 -0.28 11.40 3.03
CA GLN A 141 0.58 12.32 3.79
C GLN A 141 1.16 13.41 2.91
N GLU A 142 1.61 13.08 1.70
CA GLU A 142 2.09 14.05 0.72
C GLU A 142 0.99 15.01 0.28
N GLU A 143 -0.22 14.52 -0.02
CA GLU A 143 -1.39 15.35 -0.34
C GLU A 143 -1.80 16.25 0.83
N ALA A 144 -1.79 15.74 2.06
CA ALA A 144 -2.08 16.52 3.24
C ALA A 144 -1.05 17.62 3.48
N ALA A 145 0.25 17.29 3.28
CA ALA A 145 1.34 18.27 3.39
C ALA A 145 1.25 19.34 2.31
N ALA A 146 0.88 18.99 1.07
CA ALA A 146 0.67 19.94 -0.01
C ALA A 146 -0.48 20.91 0.31
N ARG A 147 -1.64 20.40 0.73
CA ARG A 147 -2.78 21.23 1.16
C ARG A 147 -2.46 22.13 2.37
N ALA A 148 -1.64 21.63 3.31
CA ALA A 148 -1.21 22.44 4.45
C ALA A 148 -0.33 23.62 4.01
N LYS A 149 0.60 23.39 3.07
CA LYS A 149 1.43 24.46 2.49
C LYS A 149 0.60 25.50 1.76
N GLU A 150 -0.37 25.08 0.96
CA GLU A 150 -1.29 25.96 0.24
C GLU A 150 -2.09 26.84 1.19
N ARG A 151 -2.67 26.26 2.26
CA ARG A 151 -3.38 27.02 3.31
C ARG A 151 -2.49 28.01 4.05
N ILE A 152 -1.21 27.69 4.26
CA ILE A 152 -0.26 28.63 4.86
C ILE A 152 -0.01 29.79 3.90
N ALA A 153 0.26 29.51 2.63
CA ALA A 153 0.49 30.54 1.61
C ALA A 153 -0.73 31.46 1.44
N GLU A 154 -1.95 30.91 1.39
CA GLU A 154 -3.17 31.71 1.33
C GLU A 154 -3.33 32.62 2.57
N ARG A 155 -3.02 32.07 3.76
CA ARG A 155 -3.09 32.84 5.00
C ARG A 155 -2.05 33.99 5.04
N GLU A 156 -0.86 33.73 4.53
CA GLU A 156 0.19 34.76 4.42
C GLU A 156 -0.18 35.82 3.39
N ALA A 157 -0.70 35.43 2.23
CA ALA A 157 -1.19 36.35 1.21
C ALA A 157 -2.31 37.24 1.75
N ARG A 158 -3.28 36.67 2.48
CA ARG A 158 -4.36 37.45 3.10
C ARG A 158 -3.85 38.44 4.15
N LYS A 159 -2.88 38.04 4.97
CA LYS A 159 -2.25 38.94 5.93
C LYS A 159 -1.48 40.08 5.25
N ALA A 160 -0.79 39.80 4.16
CA ALA A 160 -0.09 40.82 3.38
C ALA A 160 -1.07 41.80 2.74
N GLU A 161 -2.20 41.31 2.24
CA GLU A 161 -3.26 42.18 1.68
C GLU A 161 -3.91 43.07 2.75
N GLU A 162 -4.20 42.51 3.95
CA GLU A 162 -4.71 43.28 5.09
C GLU A 162 -3.70 44.36 5.53
N ALA A 163 -2.43 44.03 5.63
CA ALA A 163 -1.37 44.97 5.96
C ALA A 163 -1.21 46.07 4.90
N ALA A 164 -1.30 45.71 3.61
CA ALA A 164 -1.27 46.70 2.53
C ALA A 164 -2.48 47.66 2.58
N LYS A 165 -3.67 47.13 2.90
CA LYS A 165 -4.88 47.98 3.08
C LYS A 165 -4.77 48.91 4.27
N SER A 166 -4.21 48.46 5.40
CA SER A 166 -4.00 49.33 6.57
C SER A 166 -2.99 50.45 6.30
N ALA A 167 -1.87 50.10 5.65
CA ALA A 167 -0.86 51.08 5.25
C ALA A 167 -1.40 52.11 4.25
N ALA A 168 -2.22 51.68 3.29
CA ALA A 168 -2.88 52.61 2.35
C ALA A 168 -3.88 53.53 3.05
N ALA A 169 -4.61 53.04 4.05
CA ALA A 169 -5.54 53.83 4.85
C ALA A 169 -4.82 54.88 5.72
N GLU A 170 -3.67 54.51 6.31
CA GLU A 170 -2.82 55.43 7.08
C GLU A 170 -2.26 56.55 6.19
N LEU A 171 -1.73 56.22 5.00
CA LEU A 171 -1.26 57.21 4.01
C LEU A 171 -2.37 58.14 3.52
N ALA A 172 -3.58 57.62 3.34
CA ALA A 172 -4.73 58.43 2.95
C ALA A 172 -5.16 59.41 4.06
N ALA A 173 -5.10 58.97 5.33
CA ALA A 173 -5.39 59.80 6.48
C ALA A 173 -4.34 60.91 6.67
N GLU A 174 -3.06 60.60 6.48
CA GLU A 174 -1.95 61.55 6.56
C GLU A 174 -2.03 62.62 5.45
N ASN A 175 -2.35 62.21 4.23
CA ASN A 175 -2.59 63.13 3.11
C ASN A 175 -3.80 64.00 3.31
N ALA A 176 -4.88 63.51 3.93
CA ALA A 176 -6.07 64.31 4.26
C ALA A 176 -5.77 65.34 5.36
N ALA A 177 -4.95 64.98 6.35
CA ALA A 177 -4.51 65.92 7.41
C ALA A 177 -3.60 66.99 6.84
N ALA A 178 -2.66 66.68 5.96
CA ALA A 178 -1.81 67.63 5.29
C ALA A 178 -2.60 68.65 4.41
N GLN A 179 -3.64 68.16 3.73
CA GLN A 179 -4.54 69.04 2.94
C GLN A 179 -5.41 69.93 3.80
N ALA A 180 -5.80 69.48 5.00
CA ALA A 180 -6.54 70.33 5.94
C ALA A 180 -5.68 71.48 6.53
N GLU A 181 -4.40 71.24 6.76
CA GLU A 181 -3.44 72.25 7.24
C GLU A 181 -3.16 73.30 6.20
N THR A 182 -3.10 72.99 4.90
CA THR A 182 -2.91 73.90 3.81
C THR A 182 -4.16 74.79 3.49
N ALA A 183 -5.35 74.32 3.86
CA ALA A 183 -6.60 75.03 3.69
C ALA A 183 -6.87 76.08 4.81
N ALA A 184 -6.11 76.08 5.90
CA ALA A 184 -6.26 76.96 7.04
C ALA A 184 -5.35 78.19 7.00
N ALA A 185 -4.63 78.49 5.93
CA ALA A 185 -3.84 79.67 5.76
C ALA A 185 -4.76 80.91 5.38
N PRO A 186 -4.71 82.04 6.08
CA PRO A 186 -5.61 83.17 5.82
C PRO A 186 -5.24 83.86 4.50
N VAL A 187 -6.23 84.05 3.65
CA VAL A 187 -6.13 84.84 2.43
C VAL A 187 -6.11 86.35 2.85
N SER A 188 -4.95 86.98 2.82
CA SER A 188 -4.83 88.44 2.83
C SER A 188 -4.95 88.95 1.41
N ALA A 189 -5.91 89.87 1.25
CA ALA A 189 -6.29 90.53 0.00
C ALA A 189 -5.20 91.40 -0.61
N ALA A 190 -5.10 91.39 -1.93
CA ALA A 190 -4.84 92.56 -2.75
C ALA A 190 -5.23 92.31 -4.19
N ALA A 191 -6.05 93.26 -4.69
CA ALA A 191 -6.56 93.35 -6.03
C ALA A 191 -5.46 93.69 -7.07
N GLU A 192 -5.64 93.30 -8.33
CA GLU A 192 -5.74 94.25 -9.44
C GLU A 192 -5.67 93.50 -10.80
N THR A 193 -6.72 93.85 -11.57
CA THR A 193 -6.83 94.11 -13.04
C THR A 193 -6.20 93.20 -14.09
N THR A 194 -7.08 92.59 -14.87
CA THR A 194 -7.29 92.32 -16.30
C THR A 194 -6.20 92.71 -17.34
N PRO A 195 -6.23 92.33 -18.66
CA PRO A 195 -7.15 91.40 -19.38
C PRO A 195 -6.54 90.50 -20.43
N VAL A 196 -7.35 89.51 -20.86
CA VAL A 196 -7.58 88.94 -22.24
C VAL A 196 -6.41 88.71 -23.17
N VAL A 197 -6.24 87.48 -23.63
CA VAL A 197 -6.21 87.07 -25.06
C VAL A 197 -6.64 85.64 -25.21
N ALA A 198 -7.66 85.46 -26.02
CA ALA A 198 -8.10 84.13 -26.54
C ALA A 198 -7.19 83.68 -27.67
N VAL A 199 -6.86 82.43 -27.71
CA VAL A 199 -6.58 81.69 -28.94
C VAL A 199 -7.14 80.33 -28.85
N GLN A 200 -8.14 80.12 -29.71
CA GLN A 200 -8.66 78.80 -30.14
C GLN A 200 -7.58 78.09 -30.94
N THR A 201 -7.54 76.77 -30.88
CA THR A 201 -7.62 75.95 -32.05
C THR A 201 -7.86 74.47 -31.66
N GLU A 202 -8.73 73.96 -32.44
CA GLU A 202 -9.40 72.67 -32.44
C GLU A 202 -8.49 71.46 -32.84
N PRO A 203 -9.11 70.31 -32.98
CA PRO A 203 -8.50 69.01 -32.75
C PRO A 203 -8.05 68.30 -34.03
N LEU A 204 -7.27 67.31 -33.95
CA LEU A 204 -7.07 66.36 -35.03
C LEU A 204 -7.15 64.87 -34.55
N LEU A 205 -8.20 64.32 -35.08
CA LEU A 205 -8.46 62.91 -35.28
C LEU A 205 -7.34 62.26 -36.12
N LYS A 206 -7.23 60.98 -35.89
CA LYS A 206 -7.19 59.78 -36.77
C LYS A 206 -6.16 58.79 -36.25
N LYS A 207 -6.67 57.55 -35.96
CA LYS A 207 -6.72 56.34 -36.84
C LYS A 207 -5.34 55.90 -37.33
N ASP A 208 -4.91 54.78 -36.86
CA ASP A 208 -5.12 53.42 -37.42
C ASP A 208 -4.89 52.37 -36.30
#